data_36b9f38946319c863a18affd3efda501
#
_entry.id   36b9f38946319c863a18affd3efda501
#
_cell.length_a   1.000
_cell.length_b   1.000
_cell.length_c   1.000
_cell.angle_alpha   90.00
_cell.angle_beta   90.00
_cell.angle_gamma   90.00
#
_symmetry.space_group_name_H-M   'P 1'
#
loop_
_entity.id
_entity.type
_entity.pdbx_description
1 polymer ?
#
loop_
_entity_poly.entity_id
_entity_poly.type
_entity_poly.pdbx_seq_one_letter_code
_entity_poly.pdbx_strand_id
1 'polypeptide(L)'
;MAVGTHTSPTGAAVTPTTTPATASRANARYPVGIPSSTEPSGEAPPGAQALPGYRQTYVQDFQGATVPEGWFIYAGIPSPGGHFGISHVVFRSGLMELMTYRDPNWGDRWVTGGICQCGASQVYGAYFVRSRITGSGPNEVELLWPLTNKWPPEIDFSETGDKVTGTTSSVHFGVKNTVVRRSVKANMKQWHTWGVIWTRSSITYTLDGRVWGVFTQGQDIPRVRMTLDVEQVTHCPSSDCPTAQQNMYVDWVAVYTK
;
A
#
# COMPACT_ATOMS: atom_id res chain seq x y z
N MET A 1 28.95 -27.81 54.46
CA MET A 1 28.70 -26.61 53.65
C MET A 1 29.54 -26.76 52.39
N ALA A 2 28.92 -27.07 51.29
CA ALA A 2 29.57 -27.17 49.98
C ALA A 2 28.98 -26.06 49.07
N VAL A 3 29.83 -25.15 48.62
CA VAL A 3 29.50 -24.03 47.74
C VAL A 3 29.62 -24.55 46.29
N GLY A 4 28.49 -24.67 45.63
CA GLY A 4 28.42 -25.01 44.20
C GLY A 4 28.59 -23.77 43.32
N THR A 5 29.61 -23.77 42.48
CA THR A 5 29.86 -22.75 41.47
C THR A 5 29.00 -23.05 40.22
N HIS A 6 28.04 -22.13 39.94
CA HIS A 6 27.31 -22.15 38.70
C HIS A 6 28.15 -21.48 37.60
N THR A 7 28.55 -22.23 36.61
CA THR A 7 29.07 -21.69 35.33
C THR A 7 27.92 -21.38 34.39
N SER A 8 27.77 -20.11 34.01
CA SER A 8 26.82 -19.66 32.97
C SER A 8 27.30 -20.11 31.58
N PRO A 9 26.40 -20.60 30.71
CA PRO A 9 26.79 -20.89 29.33
C PRO A 9 26.96 -19.59 28.54
N THR A 10 28.07 -19.46 27.87
CA THR A 10 28.40 -18.43 26.89
C THR A 10 27.40 -18.51 25.73
N GLY A 11 26.59 -17.48 25.58
CA GLY A 11 25.67 -17.33 24.45
C GLY A 11 26.45 -17.20 23.13
N ALA A 12 26.16 -18.09 22.20
CA ALA A 12 26.64 -17.99 20.83
C ALA A 12 26.07 -16.72 20.17
N ALA A 13 26.96 -15.89 19.63
CA ALA A 13 26.57 -14.72 18.84
C ALA A 13 25.81 -15.17 17.59
N VAL A 14 24.54 -14.81 17.52
CA VAL A 14 23.74 -15.00 16.31
C VAL A 14 24.18 -13.94 15.28
N THR A 15 24.91 -14.37 14.29
CA THR A 15 25.27 -13.56 13.13
C THR A 15 23.97 -13.22 12.38
N PRO A 16 23.65 -11.94 12.10
CA PRO A 16 22.48 -11.61 11.32
C PRO A 16 22.70 -12.12 9.89
N THR A 17 21.90 -13.10 9.49
CA THR A 17 21.86 -13.56 8.10
C THR A 17 21.19 -12.46 7.27
N THR A 18 21.99 -11.66 6.58
CA THR A 18 21.51 -10.70 5.58
C THR A 18 20.95 -11.47 4.40
N THR A 19 19.65 -11.66 4.37
CA THR A 19 18.93 -12.24 3.23
C THR A 19 18.89 -11.23 2.07
N PRO A 20 18.95 -11.69 0.81
CA PRO A 20 19.46 -10.91 -0.31
C PRO A 20 18.43 -9.90 -0.87
N ALA A 21 18.34 -8.71 -0.28
CA ALA A 21 17.67 -7.56 -0.90
C ALA A 21 18.42 -7.09 -2.17
N THR A 22 19.72 -7.36 -2.27
CA THR A 22 20.60 -6.91 -3.37
C THR A 22 20.36 -7.64 -4.70
N ALA A 23 20.01 -8.93 -4.68
CA ALA A 23 19.77 -9.70 -5.92
C ALA A 23 18.44 -9.36 -6.61
N SER A 24 17.47 -8.83 -5.87
CA SER A 24 16.15 -8.41 -6.39
C SER A 24 16.24 -7.15 -7.26
N ARG A 25 17.14 -6.23 -6.92
CA ARG A 25 17.26 -4.90 -7.57
C ARG A 25 17.97 -4.92 -8.92
N ALA A 26 18.95 -5.82 -9.12
CA ALA A 26 19.74 -5.89 -10.35
C ALA A 26 18.89 -6.08 -11.63
N ASN A 27 17.65 -6.55 -11.49
CA ASN A 27 16.71 -6.80 -12.57
C ASN A 27 15.42 -5.95 -12.47
N ALA A 28 15.37 -4.93 -11.60
CA ALA A 28 14.23 -4.03 -11.51
C ALA A 28 14.19 -3.12 -12.75
N ARG A 29 13.06 -3.12 -13.45
CA ARG A 29 12.80 -2.25 -14.62
C ARG A 29 11.97 -1.03 -14.26
N TYR A 30 11.39 -1.02 -13.07
CA TYR A 30 10.51 0.01 -12.56
C TYR A 30 11.00 0.51 -11.20
N PRO A 31 10.58 1.68 -10.75
CA PRO A 31 10.97 2.24 -9.46
C PRO A 31 10.77 1.27 -8.30
N VAL A 32 11.75 1.17 -7.41
CA VAL A 32 11.71 0.38 -6.17
C VAL A 32 11.95 1.26 -4.96
N GLY A 33 12.80 2.25 -5.07
CA GLY A 33 13.32 3.10 -4.01
C GLY A 33 14.85 3.13 -4.04
N ILE A 34 15.45 3.95 -3.22
CA ILE A 34 16.90 4.12 -3.09
C ILE A 34 17.32 3.61 -1.70
N PRO A 35 18.32 2.72 -1.55
CA PRO A 35 18.77 2.28 -0.25
C PRO A 35 19.06 3.44 0.69
N SER A 36 18.45 3.43 1.87
CA SER A 36 18.63 4.46 2.90
C SER A 36 18.48 3.83 4.28
N SER A 37 19.47 4.04 5.14
CA SER A 37 19.41 3.57 6.54
C SER A 37 18.60 4.51 7.43
N THR A 38 18.17 5.66 6.93
CA THR A 38 17.36 6.64 7.67
C THR A 38 15.87 6.44 7.46
N GLU A 39 15.49 5.72 6.40
CA GLU A 39 14.09 5.44 6.11
C GLU A 39 13.59 4.20 6.84
N PRO A 40 12.34 4.21 7.34
CA PRO A 40 11.77 3.10 8.08
C PRO A 40 11.74 1.77 7.32
N SER A 41 11.57 1.82 6.00
CA SER A 41 11.58 0.63 5.14
C SER A 41 12.97 0.23 4.66
N GLY A 42 14.01 1.01 4.98
CA GLY A 42 15.34 0.86 4.45
C GLY A 42 15.52 1.41 3.02
N GLU A 43 14.54 2.14 2.49
CA GLU A 43 14.53 2.68 1.14
C GLU A 43 13.85 4.05 1.07
N ALA A 44 14.60 5.08 0.68
CA ALA A 44 14.06 6.39 0.34
C ALA A 44 13.24 6.34 -0.97
N PRO A 45 12.35 7.31 -1.20
CA PRO A 45 11.61 7.41 -2.45
C PRO A 45 12.50 7.34 -3.68
N PRO A 46 12.00 6.82 -4.81
CA PRO A 46 12.76 6.78 -6.05
C PRO A 46 13.01 8.18 -6.60
N GLY A 47 14.18 8.40 -7.18
CA GLY A 47 14.52 9.69 -7.79
C GLY A 47 13.66 10.06 -9.00
N ALA A 48 13.71 11.33 -9.39
CA ALA A 48 12.88 11.88 -10.46
C ALA A 48 13.07 11.18 -11.83
N GLN A 49 14.25 10.59 -12.07
CA GLN A 49 14.59 9.88 -13.30
C GLN A 49 14.40 8.35 -13.22
N ALA A 50 13.82 7.84 -12.14
CA ALA A 50 13.70 6.40 -11.92
C ALA A 50 12.77 5.69 -12.92
N LEU A 51 11.89 6.41 -13.60
CA LEU A 51 11.01 5.88 -14.65
C LEU A 51 11.29 6.58 -15.99
N PRO A 52 12.09 5.99 -16.89
CA PRO A 52 12.43 6.61 -18.17
C PRO A 52 11.19 6.93 -19.02
N GLY A 53 11.18 8.13 -19.62
CA GLY A 53 10.06 8.62 -20.43
C GLY A 53 8.87 9.15 -19.63
N TYR A 54 9.00 9.26 -18.32
CA TYR A 54 8.02 9.87 -17.42
C TYR A 54 8.69 10.98 -16.62
N ARG A 55 7.89 11.98 -16.20
CA ARG A 55 8.29 13.05 -15.27
C ARG A 55 7.65 12.79 -13.91
N GLN A 56 8.44 12.76 -12.85
CA GLN A 56 7.93 12.69 -11.49
C GLN A 56 7.15 13.98 -11.17
N THR A 57 5.92 13.83 -10.75
CA THR A 57 5.01 14.93 -10.43
C THR A 57 4.77 15.10 -8.94
N TYR A 58 4.99 14.03 -8.19
CA TYR A 58 4.78 14.02 -6.75
C TYR A 58 5.64 12.97 -6.06
N VAL A 59 6.13 13.31 -4.88
CA VAL A 59 6.77 12.41 -3.91
C VAL A 59 6.33 12.81 -2.52
N GLN A 60 6.05 11.84 -1.69
CA GLN A 60 5.79 12.02 -0.26
C GLN A 60 6.43 10.87 0.52
N ASP A 61 7.23 11.18 1.52
CA ASP A 61 7.93 10.25 2.41
C ASP A 61 7.49 10.34 3.88
N PHE A 62 6.41 11.08 4.12
CA PHE A 62 5.72 11.16 5.42
C PHE A 62 6.59 11.54 6.63
N GLN A 63 7.66 12.31 6.42
CA GLN A 63 8.54 12.76 7.50
C GLN A 63 7.86 13.76 8.47
N GLY A 64 6.76 14.37 8.05
CA GLY A 64 5.93 15.25 8.90
C GLY A 64 5.00 14.47 9.83
N ALA A 65 4.48 15.16 10.85
CA ALA A 65 3.51 14.60 11.80
C ALA A 65 2.05 15.00 11.50
N THR A 66 1.81 15.64 10.36
CA THR A 66 0.49 16.14 9.96
C THR A 66 0.12 15.60 8.59
N VAL A 67 -1.17 15.64 8.27
CA VAL A 67 -1.69 15.29 6.94
C VAL A 67 -0.96 16.13 5.89
N PRO A 68 -0.30 15.52 4.89
CA PRO A 68 0.40 16.27 3.84
C PRO A 68 -0.59 17.10 3.00
N GLU A 69 -0.08 18.17 2.39
CA GLU A 69 -0.88 18.99 1.48
C GLU A 69 -1.45 18.14 0.32
N GLY A 70 -2.73 18.34 0.04
CA GLY A 70 -3.44 17.62 -1.02
C GLY A 70 -3.92 16.22 -0.62
N TRP A 71 -3.66 15.77 0.61
CA TRP A 71 -4.21 14.54 1.14
C TRP A 71 -5.42 14.81 2.03
N PHE A 72 -6.40 13.90 1.99
CA PHE A 72 -7.65 14.01 2.75
C PHE A 72 -8.00 12.67 3.38
N ILE A 73 -8.06 12.65 4.72
CA ILE A 73 -8.47 11.46 5.47
C ILE A 73 -9.97 11.26 5.32
N TYR A 74 -10.41 10.04 5.11
CA TYR A 74 -11.82 9.70 5.10
C TYR A 74 -12.41 9.84 6.50
N ALA A 75 -13.50 10.58 6.60
CA ALA A 75 -14.14 10.90 7.87
C ALA A 75 -15.60 10.50 7.84
N GLY A 76 -15.97 9.48 8.61
CA GLY A 76 -17.35 9.05 8.77
C GLY A 76 -18.00 8.44 7.53
N ILE A 77 -17.24 8.25 6.44
CA ILE A 77 -17.72 7.56 5.25
C ILE A 77 -17.88 6.08 5.63
N PRO A 78 -19.05 5.45 5.43
CA PRO A 78 -19.21 4.03 5.67
C PRO A 78 -18.30 3.23 4.72
N SER A 79 -17.41 2.42 5.29
CA SER A 79 -16.78 1.35 4.53
C SER A 79 -17.73 0.15 4.48
N PRO A 80 -17.53 -0.82 3.57
CA PRO A 80 -18.45 -1.95 3.43
C PRO A 80 -18.72 -2.75 4.71
N GLY A 81 -17.80 -2.76 5.67
CA GLY A 81 -17.94 -3.49 6.94
C GLY A 81 -17.85 -2.63 8.19
N GLY A 82 -17.76 -1.29 8.06
CA GLY A 82 -17.55 -0.42 9.20
C GLY A 82 -17.54 1.06 8.83
N HIS A 83 -16.68 1.82 9.49
CA HIS A 83 -16.49 3.25 9.28
C HIS A 83 -15.02 3.58 9.11
N PHE A 84 -14.72 4.60 8.33
CA PHE A 84 -13.41 5.25 8.34
C PHE A 84 -13.37 6.28 9.48
N GLY A 85 -12.30 6.25 10.26
CA GLY A 85 -12.07 7.17 11.38
C GLY A 85 -10.84 8.06 11.16
N ILE A 86 -10.97 9.37 11.42
CA ILE A 86 -9.84 10.31 11.30
C ILE A 86 -8.66 9.88 12.18
N SER A 87 -8.93 9.40 13.41
CA SER A 87 -7.94 8.91 14.35
C SER A 87 -7.25 7.60 13.94
N HIS A 88 -7.74 6.97 12.88
CA HIS A 88 -7.21 5.73 12.33
C HIS A 88 -6.16 5.95 11.23
N VAL A 89 -5.83 7.21 10.93
CA VAL A 89 -4.71 7.58 10.06
C VAL A 89 -3.79 8.52 10.83
N VAL A 90 -2.55 8.11 11.05
CA VAL A 90 -1.56 8.91 11.77
C VAL A 90 -0.25 9.00 10.97
N PHE A 91 0.47 10.09 11.20
CA PHE A 91 1.78 10.36 10.60
C PHE A 91 2.80 10.45 11.72
N ARG A 92 3.73 9.52 11.75
CA ARG A 92 4.78 9.47 12.78
C ARG A 92 5.99 8.64 12.34
N SER A 93 7.14 9.02 12.82
CA SER A 93 8.38 8.26 12.59
C SER A 93 8.68 8.00 11.10
N GLY A 94 8.37 8.97 10.22
CA GLY A 94 8.58 8.85 8.79
C GLY A 94 7.57 7.92 8.08
N LEU A 95 6.41 7.65 8.69
CA LEU A 95 5.41 6.74 8.15
C LEU A 95 4.02 7.39 8.15
N MET A 96 3.25 7.05 7.13
CA MET A 96 1.79 7.06 7.22
C MET A 96 1.35 5.70 7.74
N GLU A 97 0.58 5.70 8.82
CA GLU A 97 0.06 4.49 9.45
C GLU A 97 -1.47 4.52 9.40
N LEU A 98 -2.05 3.52 8.76
CA LEU A 98 -3.48 3.26 8.79
C LEU A 98 -3.73 2.15 9.82
N MET A 99 -4.73 2.33 10.68
CA MET A 99 -5.00 1.43 11.80
C MET A 99 -6.41 0.87 11.71
N THR A 100 -6.55 -0.43 11.91
CA THR A 100 -7.85 -1.10 12.07
C THR A 100 -7.93 -1.66 13.47
N TYR A 101 -8.83 -1.11 14.29
CA TYR A 101 -9.11 -1.58 15.64
C TYR A 101 -10.57 -1.33 16.04
N ARG A 102 -11.02 -1.97 17.13
CA ARG A 102 -12.33 -1.68 17.72
C ARG A 102 -12.26 -0.34 18.46
N ASP A 103 -13.01 0.65 17.98
CA ASP A 103 -12.98 1.99 18.53
C ASP A 103 -14.14 2.23 19.51
N PRO A 104 -13.86 2.48 20.80
CA PRO A 104 -14.88 2.82 21.80
C PRO A 104 -15.73 4.04 21.43
N ASN A 105 -15.17 5.00 20.70
CA ASN A 105 -15.89 6.19 20.25
C ASN A 105 -16.95 5.87 19.19
N TRP A 106 -16.86 4.68 18.58
CA TRP A 106 -17.80 4.15 17.59
C TRP A 106 -18.58 2.96 18.13
N GLY A 107 -18.78 2.85 19.46
CA GLY A 107 -19.51 1.76 20.08
C GLY A 107 -18.81 0.42 19.96
N ASP A 108 -17.51 0.41 20.07
CA ASP A 108 -16.64 -0.78 20.01
C ASP A 108 -16.78 -1.56 18.69
N ARG A 109 -17.00 -0.83 17.59
CA ARG A 109 -17.01 -1.40 16.22
C ARG A 109 -15.61 -1.39 15.63
N TRP A 110 -15.40 -2.24 14.64
CA TRP A 110 -14.22 -2.15 13.79
C TRP A 110 -14.28 -0.85 12.99
N VAL A 111 -13.25 -0.03 13.14
CA VAL A 111 -13.05 1.21 12.41
C VAL A 111 -11.69 1.13 11.72
N THR A 112 -11.60 1.67 10.52
CA THR A 112 -10.43 1.57 9.65
C THR A 112 -9.88 2.95 9.28
N GLY A 113 -8.63 3.01 8.83
CA GLY A 113 -8.04 4.19 8.23
C GLY A 113 -8.21 4.17 6.71
N GLY A 114 -8.45 5.34 6.13
CA GLY A 114 -8.46 5.54 4.69
C GLY A 114 -8.12 6.99 4.35
N ILE A 115 -7.41 7.20 3.24
CA ILE A 115 -6.92 8.51 2.84
C ILE A 115 -6.72 8.56 1.32
N CYS A 116 -7.01 9.70 0.72
CA CYS A 116 -6.74 9.94 -0.69
C CYS A 116 -5.78 11.12 -0.92
N GLN A 117 -5.01 11.05 -1.98
CA GLN A 117 -4.32 12.18 -2.58
C GLN A 117 -5.29 12.97 -3.49
N CYS A 118 -6.45 13.35 -2.98
CA CYS A 118 -7.53 13.94 -3.75
C CYS A 118 -7.22 15.35 -4.28
N GLY A 119 -6.21 16.04 -3.71
CA GLY A 119 -5.71 17.32 -4.21
C GLY A 119 -4.96 17.21 -5.54
N ALA A 120 -4.62 15.99 -5.98
CA ALA A 120 -3.99 15.74 -7.26
C ALA A 120 -4.71 14.62 -8.00
N SER A 121 -4.84 14.77 -9.31
CA SER A 121 -5.47 13.75 -10.15
C SER A 121 -4.93 13.84 -11.56
N GLN A 122 -4.82 12.72 -12.24
CA GLN A 122 -4.40 12.68 -13.64
C GLN A 122 -5.15 11.61 -14.42
N VAL A 123 -5.09 11.70 -15.75
CA VAL A 123 -5.47 10.62 -16.65
C VAL A 123 -4.17 10.00 -17.13
N TYR A 124 -4.01 8.71 -16.87
CA TYR A 124 -2.78 7.96 -17.11
C TYR A 124 -1.63 8.40 -16.20
N GLY A 125 -0.54 7.64 -16.22
CA GLY A 125 0.66 7.88 -15.42
C GLY A 125 1.14 6.63 -14.71
N ALA A 126 1.99 6.81 -13.71
CA ALA A 126 2.47 5.71 -12.88
C ALA A 126 2.48 6.11 -11.42
N TYR A 127 2.12 5.17 -10.57
CA TYR A 127 2.03 5.34 -9.11
C TYR A 127 2.80 4.20 -8.45
N PHE A 128 3.57 4.53 -7.44
CA PHE A 128 4.34 3.57 -6.65
C PHE A 128 4.13 3.88 -5.17
N VAL A 129 3.83 2.84 -4.41
CA VAL A 129 3.62 2.91 -2.95
C VAL A 129 4.53 1.89 -2.30
N ARG A 130 5.26 2.29 -1.27
CA ARG A 130 6.06 1.40 -0.46
C ARG A 130 5.37 1.14 0.85
N SER A 131 4.88 -0.07 1.03
CA SER A 131 4.02 -0.43 2.14
C SER A 131 4.31 -1.82 2.71
N ARG A 132 3.75 -2.08 3.88
CA ARG A 132 3.62 -3.39 4.51
C ARG A 132 2.44 -3.40 5.48
N ILE A 133 1.99 -4.60 5.85
CA ILE A 133 0.95 -4.79 6.85
C ILE A 133 1.46 -5.56 8.07
N THR A 134 0.73 -5.51 9.19
CA THR A 134 1.13 -6.23 10.42
C THR A 134 0.56 -7.64 10.50
N GLY A 135 -0.61 -7.87 9.92
CA GLY A 135 -1.28 -9.18 9.98
C GLY A 135 -2.50 -9.26 9.09
N SER A 136 -3.19 -10.39 9.17
CA SER A 136 -4.41 -10.67 8.43
C SER A 136 -5.65 -10.04 9.07
N GLY A 137 -6.72 -9.96 8.32
CA GLY A 137 -8.04 -9.53 8.75
C GLY A 137 -8.56 -8.40 7.89
N PRO A 138 -8.10 -7.15 8.01
CA PRO A 138 -8.56 -6.11 7.10
C PRO A 138 -8.02 -6.33 5.69
N ASN A 139 -8.82 -5.97 4.70
CA ASN A 139 -8.36 -5.81 3.33
C ASN A 139 -7.57 -4.51 3.24
N GLU A 140 -6.31 -4.60 2.87
CA GLU A 140 -5.43 -3.46 2.63
C GLU A 140 -5.46 -3.14 1.14
N VAL A 141 -5.78 -1.90 0.80
CA VAL A 141 -6.00 -1.52 -0.60
C VAL A 141 -5.16 -0.30 -0.97
N GLU A 142 -4.48 -0.40 -2.09
CA GLU A 142 -3.84 0.68 -2.83
C GLU A 142 -4.48 0.75 -4.20
N LEU A 143 -5.16 1.85 -4.49
CA LEU A 143 -6.02 1.94 -5.65
C LEU A 143 -5.99 3.32 -6.32
N LEU A 144 -6.55 3.39 -7.52
CA LEU A 144 -6.88 4.63 -8.19
C LEU A 144 -8.41 4.75 -8.28
N TRP A 145 -8.94 5.84 -7.72
CA TRP A 145 -10.36 6.14 -7.65
C TRP A 145 -10.74 7.31 -8.57
N PRO A 146 -11.91 7.29 -9.22
CA PRO A 146 -12.34 8.39 -10.07
C PRO A 146 -12.58 9.67 -9.28
N LEU A 147 -11.93 10.76 -9.67
CA LEU A 147 -12.07 12.08 -9.02
C LEU A 147 -13.53 12.54 -8.86
N THR A 148 -14.39 12.08 -9.73
CA THR A 148 -15.82 12.44 -9.70
C THR A 148 -16.66 11.58 -8.77
N ASN A 149 -16.08 10.57 -8.11
CA ASN A 149 -16.79 9.55 -7.33
C ASN A 149 -17.86 8.76 -8.14
N LYS A 150 -17.79 8.79 -9.47
CA LYS A 150 -18.67 7.98 -10.33
C LYS A 150 -18.02 6.63 -10.58
N TRP A 151 -18.40 5.65 -9.82
CA TRP A 151 -17.90 4.27 -9.88
C TRP A 151 -18.83 3.35 -10.70
N PRO A 152 -18.35 2.37 -11.48
CA PRO A 152 -16.94 2.28 -11.90
C PRO A 152 -16.54 3.43 -12.82
N PRO A 153 -15.23 3.68 -13.11
CA PRO A 153 -14.12 2.72 -13.03
C PRO A 153 -13.31 2.80 -11.73
N GLU A 154 -12.45 1.77 -11.52
CA GLU A 154 -11.45 1.70 -10.45
C GLU A 154 -10.26 0.84 -10.90
N ILE A 155 -9.08 1.11 -10.37
CA ILE A 155 -7.87 0.32 -10.62
C ILE A 155 -7.22 0.01 -9.28
N ASP A 156 -7.38 -1.21 -8.79
CA ASP A 156 -6.66 -1.69 -7.60
C ASP A 156 -5.32 -2.27 -8.05
N PHE A 157 -4.23 -1.85 -7.43
CA PHE A 157 -2.92 -2.38 -7.77
C PHE A 157 -2.27 -3.18 -6.62
N SER A 158 -2.87 -3.12 -5.42
CA SER A 158 -2.64 -4.05 -4.32
C SER A 158 -3.92 -4.14 -3.48
N GLU A 159 -4.50 -5.33 -3.36
CA GLU A 159 -5.69 -5.61 -2.58
C GLU A 159 -5.50 -6.97 -1.91
N THR A 160 -5.30 -6.99 -0.57
CA THR A 160 -4.87 -8.21 0.13
C THR A 160 -6.00 -9.19 0.41
N GLY A 161 -7.25 -8.70 0.44
CA GLY A 161 -8.31 -9.42 1.10
C GLY A 161 -7.95 -9.59 2.59
N ASP A 162 -8.26 -10.73 3.15
CA ASP A 162 -7.94 -11.06 4.55
C ASP A 162 -6.55 -11.71 4.75
N LYS A 163 -5.65 -11.66 3.74
CA LYS A 163 -4.44 -12.51 3.69
C LYS A 163 -3.14 -11.71 3.79
N VAL A 164 -2.11 -12.38 4.29
CA VAL A 164 -0.74 -11.87 4.35
C VAL A 164 0.20 -12.57 3.37
N THR A 165 -0.31 -13.45 2.51
CA THR A 165 0.48 -14.32 1.65
C THR A 165 0.51 -13.90 0.18
N GLY A 166 -0.09 -12.75 -0.12
CA GLY A 166 -0.16 -12.20 -1.45
C GLY A 166 -1.22 -11.13 -1.58
N THR A 167 -1.33 -10.59 -2.78
CA THR A 167 -2.29 -9.56 -3.13
C THR A 167 -2.93 -9.82 -4.49
N THR A 168 -4.00 -9.10 -4.76
CA THR A 168 -4.73 -9.09 -6.03
C THR A 168 -4.68 -7.68 -6.62
N SER A 169 -4.63 -7.56 -7.94
CA SER A 169 -5.00 -6.35 -8.65
C SER A 169 -6.32 -6.54 -9.36
N SER A 170 -7.11 -5.46 -9.47
CA SER A 170 -8.39 -5.46 -10.15
C SER A 170 -8.49 -4.27 -11.09
N VAL A 171 -9.25 -4.43 -12.18
CA VAL A 171 -9.76 -3.33 -12.99
C VAL A 171 -11.27 -3.46 -13.00
N HIS A 172 -11.96 -2.45 -12.50
CA HIS A 172 -13.42 -2.34 -12.52
C HIS A 172 -13.83 -1.42 -13.66
N PHE A 173 -14.73 -1.88 -14.54
CA PHE A 173 -15.17 -1.11 -15.70
C PHE A 173 -16.58 -1.44 -16.14
N GLY A 174 -17.13 -0.55 -16.98
CA GLY A 174 -18.47 -0.71 -17.55
C GLY A 174 -19.59 -0.55 -16.54
N VAL A 175 -20.79 -0.24 -17.03
CA VAL A 175 -21.97 0.05 -16.19
C VAL A 175 -22.44 -1.10 -15.30
N LYS A 176 -22.03 -2.33 -15.62
CA LYS A 176 -22.35 -3.54 -14.85
C LYS A 176 -21.22 -3.96 -13.89
N ASN A 177 -20.21 -3.12 -13.72
CA ASN A 177 -19.02 -3.44 -12.94
C ASN A 177 -18.39 -4.78 -13.33
N THR A 178 -17.95 -4.88 -14.57
CA THR A 178 -17.10 -6.00 -14.97
C THR A 178 -15.75 -5.88 -14.29
N VAL A 179 -15.23 -6.99 -13.76
CA VAL A 179 -13.98 -7.01 -13.01
C VAL A 179 -13.01 -8.00 -13.60
N VAL A 180 -11.79 -7.57 -13.90
CA VAL A 180 -10.68 -8.44 -14.27
C VAL A 180 -9.62 -8.41 -13.20
N ARG A 181 -9.25 -9.59 -12.67
CA ARG A 181 -8.31 -9.74 -11.55
C ARG A 181 -7.04 -10.48 -11.94
N ARG A 182 -5.97 -10.16 -11.24
CA ARG A 182 -4.69 -10.89 -11.25
C ARG A 182 -4.25 -11.05 -9.81
N SER A 183 -3.49 -12.09 -9.49
CA SER A 183 -2.98 -12.31 -8.14
C SER A 183 -1.49 -12.62 -8.18
N VAL A 184 -0.77 -12.21 -7.14
CA VAL A 184 0.64 -12.49 -6.93
C VAL A 184 0.89 -12.91 -5.49
N LYS A 185 1.80 -13.88 -5.29
CA LYS A 185 2.24 -14.28 -3.95
C LYS A 185 3.33 -13.34 -3.45
N ALA A 186 3.19 -12.88 -2.20
CA ALA A 186 4.18 -12.06 -1.51
C ALA A 186 3.98 -12.22 0.00
N ASN A 187 5.01 -11.99 0.79
CA ASN A 187 4.85 -11.86 2.24
C ASN A 187 4.48 -10.41 2.57
N MET A 188 3.20 -10.11 2.68
CA MET A 188 2.67 -8.76 2.88
C MET A 188 3.16 -8.11 4.19
N LYS A 189 3.73 -8.89 5.12
CA LYS A 189 4.37 -8.37 6.34
C LYS A 189 5.76 -7.77 6.09
N GLN A 190 6.34 -7.99 4.93
CA GLN A 190 7.59 -7.37 4.50
C GLN A 190 7.30 -6.11 3.69
N TRP A 191 8.27 -5.20 3.67
CA TRP A 191 8.20 -4.02 2.84
C TRP A 191 8.28 -4.39 1.36
N HIS A 192 7.30 -3.93 0.59
CA HIS A 192 7.25 -4.07 -0.86
C HIS A 192 6.98 -2.72 -1.51
N THR A 193 7.45 -2.56 -2.75
CA THR A 193 7.05 -1.46 -3.62
C THR A 193 6.03 -1.96 -4.63
N TRP A 194 4.78 -1.60 -4.42
CA TRP A 194 3.68 -1.85 -5.33
C TRP A 194 3.62 -0.74 -6.36
N GLY A 195 3.36 -1.08 -7.62
CA GLY A 195 3.28 -0.08 -8.66
C GLY A 195 2.22 -0.38 -9.70
N VAL A 196 1.63 0.68 -10.24
CA VAL A 196 0.76 0.65 -11.41
C VAL A 196 1.24 1.64 -12.45
N ILE A 197 1.41 1.17 -13.68
CA ILE A 197 1.68 2.01 -14.84
C ILE A 197 0.45 1.95 -15.72
N TRP A 198 -0.29 3.04 -15.75
CA TRP A 198 -1.55 3.17 -16.44
C TRP A 198 -1.40 4.03 -17.68
N THR A 199 -1.66 3.44 -18.83
CA THR A 199 -1.57 4.08 -20.14
C THR A 199 -2.90 3.96 -20.91
N ARG A 200 -2.98 4.56 -22.08
CA ARG A 200 -4.16 4.41 -22.94
C ARG A 200 -4.40 2.96 -23.42
N SER A 201 -3.36 2.15 -23.47
CA SER A 201 -3.38 0.81 -24.06
C SER A 201 -3.12 -0.32 -23.09
N SER A 202 -2.66 -0.02 -21.88
CA SER A 202 -2.37 -1.04 -20.88
C SER A 202 -2.39 -0.50 -19.45
N ILE A 203 -2.67 -1.39 -18.50
CA ILE A 203 -2.40 -1.21 -17.09
C ILE A 203 -1.41 -2.31 -16.71
N THR A 204 -0.23 -1.91 -16.24
CA THR A 204 0.85 -2.82 -15.85
C THR A 204 1.06 -2.75 -14.34
N TYR A 205 1.04 -3.89 -13.67
CA TYR A 205 1.25 -4.01 -12.23
C TYR A 205 2.67 -4.47 -11.94
N THR A 206 3.31 -3.82 -10.97
CA THR A 206 4.67 -4.17 -10.56
C THR A 206 4.77 -4.46 -9.07
N LEU A 207 5.67 -5.36 -8.73
CA LEU A 207 6.09 -5.71 -7.38
C LEU A 207 7.60 -5.65 -7.34
N ASP A 208 8.15 -4.79 -6.47
CA ASP A 208 9.60 -4.59 -6.32
C ASP A 208 10.32 -4.40 -7.67
N GLY A 209 9.73 -3.54 -8.52
CA GLY A 209 10.28 -3.19 -9.84
C GLY A 209 10.13 -4.23 -10.94
N ARG A 210 9.37 -5.31 -10.70
CA ARG A 210 9.13 -6.39 -11.68
C ARG A 210 7.66 -6.46 -12.04
N VAL A 211 7.37 -6.61 -13.34
CA VAL A 211 6.00 -6.83 -13.82
C VAL A 211 5.50 -8.20 -13.35
N TRP A 212 4.31 -8.22 -12.78
CA TRP A 212 3.62 -9.44 -12.40
C TRP A 212 2.22 -9.58 -13.01
N GLY A 213 1.64 -8.49 -13.51
CA GLY A 213 0.35 -8.51 -14.15
C GLY A 213 0.22 -7.41 -15.21
N VAL A 214 -0.57 -7.68 -16.25
CA VAL A 214 -0.89 -6.70 -17.29
C VAL A 214 -2.35 -6.86 -17.69
N PHE A 215 -3.02 -5.72 -17.89
CA PHE A 215 -4.35 -5.63 -18.50
C PHE A 215 -4.25 -4.80 -19.79
N THR A 216 -4.73 -5.36 -20.92
CA THR A 216 -4.55 -4.77 -22.26
C THR A 216 -5.85 -4.61 -23.06
N GLN A 217 -7.02 -4.80 -22.44
CA GLN A 217 -8.32 -4.57 -23.09
C GLN A 217 -8.58 -3.08 -23.23
N GLY A 218 -8.01 -2.46 -24.26
CA GLY A 218 -7.88 -1.01 -24.37
C GLY A 218 -9.19 -0.20 -24.35
N GLN A 219 -10.32 -0.79 -24.80
CA GLN A 219 -11.64 -0.16 -24.69
C GLN A 219 -12.14 -0.04 -23.24
N ASP A 220 -11.66 -0.94 -22.37
CA ASP A 220 -12.09 -1.07 -20.97
C ASP A 220 -11.13 -0.40 -19.98
N ILE A 221 -10.01 0.13 -20.48
CA ILE A 221 -9.07 0.91 -19.68
C ILE A 221 -9.72 2.25 -19.28
N PRO A 222 -9.75 2.58 -17.98
CA PRO A 222 -10.26 3.87 -17.51
C PRO A 222 -9.62 5.06 -18.21
N ARG A 223 -10.43 6.08 -18.56
CA ARG A 223 -9.99 7.30 -19.27
C ARG A 223 -10.45 8.57 -18.57
N VAL A 224 -10.76 8.48 -17.29
CA VAL A 224 -11.16 9.60 -16.44
C VAL A 224 -10.02 10.01 -15.53
N ARG A 225 -10.07 11.20 -14.96
CA ARG A 225 -9.10 11.60 -13.94
C ARG A 225 -9.30 10.75 -12.70
N MET A 226 -8.20 10.22 -12.17
CA MET A 226 -8.20 9.39 -10.96
C MET A 226 -7.21 9.93 -9.94
N THR A 227 -7.49 9.68 -8.67
CA THR A 227 -6.65 9.97 -7.50
C THR A 227 -6.03 8.70 -6.97
N LEU A 228 -4.94 8.82 -6.22
CA LEU A 228 -4.39 7.71 -5.45
C LEU A 228 -5.09 7.65 -4.10
N ASP A 229 -5.61 6.49 -3.77
CA ASP A 229 -6.26 6.19 -2.52
C ASP A 229 -5.54 5.02 -1.82
N VAL A 230 -5.42 5.10 -0.50
CA VAL A 230 -4.83 4.04 0.34
C VAL A 230 -5.76 3.82 1.52
N GLU A 231 -6.20 2.59 1.72
CA GLU A 231 -7.17 2.31 2.76
C GLU A 231 -7.09 0.90 3.33
N GLN A 232 -7.64 0.73 4.52
CA GLN A 232 -7.99 -0.55 5.10
C GLN A 232 -9.51 -0.70 5.12
N VAL A 233 -10.04 -1.84 4.73
CA VAL A 233 -11.47 -2.14 4.71
C VAL A 233 -11.76 -3.41 5.47
N THR A 234 -12.83 -3.44 6.27
CA THR A 234 -13.35 -4.66 6.89
C THR A 234 -14.76 -4.94 6.42
N HIS A 235 -15.12 -6.22 6.34
CA HIS A 235 -16.48 -6.67 6.05
C HIS A 235 -17.07 -7.42 7.24
N CYS A 236 -16.66 -7.04 8.46
CA CYS A 236 -17.12 -7.68 9.69
C CYS A 236 -18.64 -7.62 9.86
N PRO A 237 -19.28 -8.66 10.31
CA PRO A 237 -18.71 -9.94 10.74
C PRO A 237 -18.56 -11.00 9.63
N SER A 238 -18.83 -10.69 8.38
CA SER A 238 -18.91 -11.68 7.30
C SER A 238 -17.53 -12.12 6.78
N SER A 239 -16.59 -11.20 6.58
CA SER A 239 -15.24 -11.46 6.08
C SER A 239 -14.30 -10.33 6.46
N ASP A 240 -13.01 -10.50 6.16
CA ASP A 240 -11.97 -9.47 6.35
C ASP A 240 -11.97 -8.91 7.78
N CYS A 241 -12.20 -9.80 8.77
CA CYS A 241 -12.30 -9.46 10.18
C CYS A 241 -10.99 -9.77 10.89
N PRO A 242 -10.30 -8.76 11.43
CA PRO A 242 -9.14 -9.00 12.26
C PRO A 242 -9.53 -9.55 13.64
N THR A 243 -8.62 -10.30 14.26
CA THR A 243 -8.77 -10.77 15.65
C THR A 243 -8.15 -9.83 16.67
N ALA A 244 -7.31 -8.90 16.21
CA ALA A 244 -6.66 -7.85 17.00
C ALA A 244 -6.41 -6.65 16.09
N GLN A 245 -5.95 -5.54 16.66
CA GLN A 245 -5.53 -4.38 15.88
C GLN A 245 -4.56 -4.77 14.77
N GLN A 246 -4.80 -4.26 13.56
CA GLN A 246 -3.92 -4.41 12.40
C GLN A 246 -3.61 -3.06 11.81
N ASN A 247 -2.37 -2.91 11.37
CA ASN A 247 -1.89 -1.66 10.80
C ASN A 247 -1.32 -1.90 9.40
N MET A 248 -1.57 -0.95 8.52
CA MET A 248 -0.83 -0.77 7.28
C MET A 248 0.14 0.39 7.46
N TYR A 249 1.39 0.17 7.09
CA TYR A 249 2.42 1.20 7.08
C TYR A 249 2.77 1.56 5.65
N VAL A 250 2.80 2.83 5.35
CA VAL A 250 3.28 3.38 4.08
C VAL A 250 4.48 4.27 4.38
N ASP A 251 5.62 3.95 3.78
CA ASP A 251 6.86 4.69 3.95
C ASP A 251 6.93 5.86 2.97
N TRP A 252 6.63 5.60 1.70
CA TRP A 252 6.59 6.66 0.70
C TRP A 252 5.65 6.35 -0.47
N VAL A 253 5.33 7.41 -1.18
CA VAL A 253 4.57 7.40 -2.43
C VAL A 253 5.33 8.20 -3.48
N ALA A 254 5.35 7.70 -4.73
CA ALA A 254 5.90 8.43 -5.88
C ALA A 254 4.95 8.35 -7.07
N VAL A 255 4.69 9.49 -7.70
CA VAL A 255 3.75 9.62 -8.82
C VAL A 255 4.46 10.23 -10.03
N TYR A 256 4.17 9.69 -11.19
CA TYR A 256 4.76 10.11 -12.46
C TYR A 256 3.69 10.31 -13.52
N THR A 257 3.91 11.29 -14.41
CA THR A 257 3.12 11.51 -15.62
C THR A 257 3.98 11.32 -16.86
N LYS A 258 3.35 10.92 -17.95
CA LYS A 258 4.05 10.76 -19.22
C LYS A 258 4.13 12.09 -19.99
#